data_0048d148092c730970d9fc0ed01bad8d
#
_entry.id   0048d148092c730970d9fc0ed01bad8d
#
_cell.length_a   1.000
_cell.length_b   1.000
_cell.length_c   1.000
_cell.angle_alpha   90.00
_cell.angle_beta   90.00
_cell.angle_gamma   90.00
#
_symmetry.space_group_name_H-M   'P 1'
#
loop_
_entity.id
_entity.type
_entity.pdbx_description
1 polymer ?
#
loop_
_entity_poly.entity_id
_entity_poly.type
_entity_poly.pdbx_seq_one_letter_code
_entity_poly.pdbx_strand_id
1 'polypeptide(L)'
;PILIDESVQHCIRVKTQNAGIDIDQWLNPQMERYPTMVSLACAGNAIIKQKTYAPQTKDSFEEILRTRFAYLRRGTRGSILNTDKSVNYDDLFARPVVINLSQLAGSKDKALIMSLLLLALYEYRQSRYANDAAYRQEAQKNRLLHLMLVEEAHNVLTKPRNHAGGGSPEMAAADLFTNILSEIRSYGQGMMIVD
;
A
#
# COMPACT_ATOMS: atom_id res chain seq x y z
N PRO A 1 1.21 -13.10 5.31
CA PRO A 1 1.02 -12.66 3.93
C PRO A 1 -0.03 -13.52 3.21
N ILE A 2 0.12 -14.85 3.17
CA ILE A 2 -0.78 -15.78 2.46
C ILE A 2 -2.25 -15.61 2.87
N LEU A 3 -2.54 -15.48 4.17
CA LEU A 3 -3.91 -15.33 4.65
C LEU A 3 -4.58 -14.02 4.21
N ILE A 4 -3.81 -12.95 4.10
CA ILE A 4 -4.31 -11.66 3.60
C ILE A 4 -4.62 -11.77 2.12
N ASP A 5 -3.73 -12.37 1.35
CA ASP A 5 -3.94 -12.60 -0.08
C ASP A 5 -5.19 -13.48 -0.33
N GLU A 6 -5.31 -14.61 0.36
CA GLU A 6 -6.51 -15.46 0.32
C GLU A 6 -7.78 -14.66 0.70
N SER A 7 -7.69 -13.74 1.67
CA SER A 7 -8.82 -12.91 2.08
C SER A 7 -9.22 -11.91 0.99
N VAL A 8 -8.26 -11.30 0.32
CA VAL A 8 -8.51 -10.41 -0.82
C VAL A 8 -9.17 -11.19 -1.95
N GLN A 9 -8.61 -12.33 -2.33
CA GLN A 9 -9.15 -13.21 -3.37
C GLN A 9 -10.58 -13.69 -3.03
N HIS A 10 -10.84 -14.01 -1.76
CA HIS A 10 -12.18 -14.40 -1.32
C HIS A 10 -13.18 -13.25 -1.44
N CYS A 11 -12.82 -12.05 -0.99
CA CYS A 11 -13.68 -10.87 -1.12
C CYS A 11 -13.97 -10.53 -2.59
N ILE A 12 -12.98 -10.62 -3.46
CA ILE A 12 -13.11 -10.42 -4.89
C ILE A 12 -14.10 -11.44 -5.45
N ARG A 13 -13.87 -12.73 -5.19
CA ARG A 13 -14.72 -13.82 -5.70
C ARG A 13 -16.19 -13.69 -5.28
N VAL A 14 -16.44 -13.38 -4.01
CA VAL A 14 -17.81 -13.20 -3.52
C VAL A 14 -18.51 -12.01 -4.19
N LYS A 15 -17.79 -10.89 -4.37
CA LYS A 15 -18.37 -9.72 -5.06
C LYS A 15 -18.63 -9.99 -6.54
N THR A 16 -17.70 -10.63 -7.24
CA THR A 16 -17.85 -10.96 -8.66
C THR A 16 -18.97 -11.96 -8.91
N GLN A 17 -19.09 -13.00 -8.10
CA GLN A 17 -20.20 -13.96 -8.18
C GLN A 17 -21.57 -13.31 -8.00
N ASN A 18 -21.68 -12.36 -7.05
CA ASN A 18 -22.93 -11.66 -6.77
C ASN A 18 -23.27 -10.61 -7.85
N ALA A 19 -22.28 -10.10 -8.58
CA ALA A 19 -22.45 -9.08 -9.60
C ALA A 19 -22.44 -9.64 -11.05
N GLY A 20 -22.14 -10.93 -11.23
CA GLY A 20 -21.99 -11.53 -12.57
C GLY A 20 -20.80 -10.98 -13.37
N ILE A 21 -19.80 -10.43 -12.69
CA ILE A 21 -18.62 -9.77 -13.28
C ILE A 21 -17.42 -10.71 -13.22
N ASP A 22 -16.62 -10.77 -14.28
CA ASP A 22 -15.39 -11.55 -14.34
C ASP A 22 -14.31 -10.97 -13.42
N ILE A 23 -13.50 -11.85 -12.81
CA ILE A 23 -12.40 -11.47 -11.91
C ILE A 23 -11.41 -10.54 -12.60
N ASP A 24 -11.10 -10.75 -13.88
CA ASP A 24 -10.18 -9.91 -14.63
C ASP A 24 -10.73 -8.49 -14.88
N GLN A 25 -12.04 -8.35 -14.99
CA GLN A 25 -12.70 -7.05 -15.02
C GLN A 25 -12.64 -6.36 -13.65
N TRP A 26 -12.61 -7.13 -12.57
CA TRP A 26 -12.55 -6.60 -11.20
C TRP A 26 -11.17 -6.08 -10.81
N LEU A 27 -10.12 -6.60 -11.40
CA LEU A 27 -8.74 -6.10 -11.26
C LEU A 27 -8.47 -4.88 -12.18
N ASN A 28 -9.45 -4.46 -12.97
CA ASN A 28 -9.34 -3.26 -13.79
C ASN A 28 -9.24 -2.02 -12.89
N PRO A 29 -8.25 -1.13 -13.09
CA PRO A 29 -8.08 0.10 -12.31
C PRO A 29 -9.27 1.08 -12.37
N GLN A 30 -10.25 0.84 -13.25
CA GLN A 30 -11.49 1.61 -13.33
C GLN A 30 -12.58 1.14 -12.35
N MET A 31 -12.31 0.16 -11.49
CA MET A 31 -13.31 -0.29 -10.53
C MET A 31 -13.54 0.73 -9.41
N GLU A 32 -14.80 1.04 -9.23
CA GLU A 32 -15.24 2.03 -8.25
C GLU A 32 -15.19 1.56 -6.79
N ARG A 33 -15.01 0.25 -6.52
CA ARG A 33 -15.12 -0.28 -5.15
C ARG A 33 -14.13 -1.41 -4.84
N TYR A 34 -13.33 -1.19 -3.82
CA TYR A 34 -12.37 -2.16 -3.28
C TYR A 34 -12.86 -2.80 -1.98
N PRO A 35 -12.30 -3.95 -1.55
CA PRO A 35 -12.58 -4.50 -0.23
C PRO A 35 -12.12 -3.54 0.87
N THR A 36 -13.02 -3.23 1.79
CA THR A 36 -12.65 -2.46 3.00
C THR A 36 -11.85 -3.32 3.97
N MET A 37 -11.15 -2.70 4.93
CA MET A 37 -10.48 -3.41 6.02
C MET A 37 -11.44 -4.28 6.84
N VAL A 38 -12.72 -3.88 6.94
CA VAL A 38 -13.77 -4.70 7.57
C VAL A 38 -14.05 -5.95 6.74
N SER A 39 -14.25 -5.79 5.43
CA SER A 39 -14.50 -6.92 4.54
C SER A 39 -13.35 -7.92 4.56
N LEU A 40 -12.10 -7.43 4.54
CA LEU A 40 -10.90 -8.28 4.62
C LEU A 40 -10.80 -9.04 5.95
N ALA A 41 -11.10 -8.40 7.08
CA ALA A 41 -11.12 -9.04 8.38
C ALA A 41 -12.18 -10.15 8.47
N CYS A 42 -13.39 -9.89 7.96
CA CYS A 42 -14.46 -10.89 7.90
C CYS A 42 -14.09 -12.08 7.01
N ALA A 43 -13.51 -11.82 5.84
CA ALA A 43 -13.05 -12.86 4.93
C ALA A 43 -11.93 -13.71 5.55
N GLY A 44 -10.95 -13.08 6.20
CA GLY A 44 -9.87 -13.76 6.90
C GLY A 44 -10.38 -14.70 7.98
N ASN A 45 -11.34 -14.25 8.80
CA ASN A 45 -11.98 -15.08 9.82
C ASN A 45 -12.76 -16.25 9.22
N ALA A 46 -13.47 -16.03 8.11
CA ALA A 46 -14.19 -17.11 7.41
C ALA A 46 -13.23 -18.19 6.89
N ILE A 47 -12.09 -17.76 6.31
CA ILE A 47 -11.04 -18.67 5.82
C ILE A 47 -10.42 -19.48 6.96
N ILE A 48 -10.06 -18.83 8.09
CA ILE A 48 -9.50 -19.52 9.26
C ILE A 48 -10.45 -20.62 9.76
N LYS A 49 -11.76 -20.33 9.82
CA LYS A 49 -12.75 -21.30 10.25
C LYS A 49 -12.84 -22.52 9.33
N GLN A 50 -12.62 -22.34 8.03
CA GLN A 50 -12.64 -23.42 7.03
C GLN A 50 -11.36 -24.27 7.02
N LYS A 51 -10.22 -23.70 7.44
CA LYS A 51 -8.93 -24.43 7.48
C LYS A 51 -8.91 -25.45 8.62
N THR A 52 -8.21 -26.56 8.38
CA THR A 52 -8.02 -27.64 9.39
C THR A 52 -6.83 -27.33 10.28
N TYR A 53 -6.98 -26.31 11.14
CA TYR A 53 -5.99 -26.00 12.17
C TYR A 53 -6.41 -26.54 13.52
N ALA A 54 -5.44 -26.76 14.42
CA ALA A 54 -5.75 -27.02 15.83
C ALA A 54 -6.54 -25.85 16.45
N PRO A 55 -7.47 -26.08 17.38
CA PRO A 55 -8.30 -25.02 17.97
C PRO A 55 -7.49 -23.82 18.48
N GLN A 56 -6.44 -24.07 19.26
CA GLN A 56 -5.54 -23.03 19.81
C GLN A 56 -4.87 -22.17 18.71
N THR A 57 -4.54 -22.80 17.57
CA THR A 57 -3.95 -22.10 16.42
C THR A 57 -4.98 -21.21 15.73
N LYS A 58 -6.24 -21.67 15.63
CA LYS A 58 -7.34 -20.84 15.11
C LYS A 58 -7.57 -19.61 15.97
N ASP A 59 -7.70 -19.80 17.27
CA ASP A 59 -7.90 -18.71 18.23
C ASP A 59 -6.77 -17.68 18.15
N SER A 60 -5.53 -18.14 18.05
CA SER A 60 -4.36 -17.26 17.88
C SER A 60 -4.42 -16.46 16.58
N PHE A 61 -4.78 -17.08 15.47
CA PHE A 61 -4.91 -16.37 14.19
C PHE A 61 -6.08 -15.39 14.18
N GLU A 62 -7.23 -15.75 14.73
CA GLU A 62 -8.37 -14.85 14.86
C GLU A 62 -8.03 -13.62 15.72
N GLU A 63 -7.32 -13.82 16.83
CA GLU A 63 -6.88 -12.72 17.70
C GLU A 63 -5.87 -11.80 17.00
N ILE A 64 -4.89 -12.37 16.27
CA ILE A 64 -3.92 -11.60 15.49
C ILE A 64 -4.63 -10.78 14.43
N LEU A 65 -5.54 -11.36 13.66
CA LEU A 65 -6.32 -10.64 12.66
C LEU A 65 -7.15 -9.54 13.28
N ARG A 66 -7.89 -9.86 14.35
CA ARG A 66 -8.74 -8.90 15.07
C ARG A 66 -7.92 -7.69 15.52
N THR A 67 -6.76 -7.92 16.12
CA THR A 67 -5.90 -6.86 16.65
C THR A 67 -5.29 -6.02 15.54
N ARG A 68 -4.76 -6.64 14.47
CA ARG A 68 -4.13 -5.94 13.35
C ARG A 68 -5.13 -5.10 12.55
N PHE A 69 -6.27 -5.65 12.21
CA PHE A 69 -7.31 -4.89 11.50
C PHE A 69 -7.96 -3.83 12.39
N ALA A 70 -8.14 -4.07 13.69
CA ALA A 70 -8.61 -3.05 14.61
C ALA A 70 -7.63 -1.86 14.68
N TYR A 71 -6.33 -2.13 14.67
CA TYR A 71 -5.31 -1.10 14.61
C TYR A 71 -5.41 -0.25 13.33
N LEU A 72 -5.55 -0.88 12.17
CA LEU A 72 -5.64 -0.18 10.88
C LEU A 72 -6.94 0.62 10.70
N ARG A 73 -8.00 0.26 11.43
CA ARG A 73 -9.32 0.90 11.33
C ARG A 73 -9.57 2.05 12.29
N ARG A 74 -8.66 2.31 13.23
CA ARG A 74 -8.88 3.33 14.27
C ARG A 74 -8.39 4.71 13.85
N GLY A 75 -9.13 5.75 14.30
CA GLY A 75 -8.76 7.15 14.14
C GLY A 75 -8.61 7.59 12.69
N THR A 76 -7.82 8.63 12.46
CA THR A 76 -7.55 9.21 11.12
C THR A 76 -7.02 8.18 10.13
N ARG A 77 -6.20 7.23 10.58
CA ARG A 77 -5.72 6.12 9.76
C ARG A 77 -6.86 5.28 9.21
N GLY A 78 -7.86 4.97 10.05
CA GLY A 78 -9.04 4.22 9.63
C GLY A 78 -9.88 4.97 8.60
N SER A 79 -9.96 6.29 8.69
CA SER A 79 -10.66 7.12 7.71
C SER A 79 -9.97 7.07 6.33
N ILE A 80 -8.66 6.88 6.30
CA ILE A 80 -7.87 6.78 5.06
C ILE A 80 -7.93 5.36 4.49
N LEU A 81 -7.70 4.34 5.32
CA LEU A 81 -7.48 2.96 4.86
C LEU A 81 -8.75 2.12 4.78
N ASN A 82 -9.81 2.45 5.55
CA ASN A 82 -11.04 1.66 5.58
C ASN A 82 -12.08 2.24 4.61
N THR A 83 -11.72 2.34 3.35
CA THR A 83 -12.57 2.85 2.26
C THR A 83 -12.72 1.78 1.17
N ASP A 84 -13.82 1.84 0.45
CA ASP A 84 -14.07 1.03 -0.74
C ASP A 84 -13.71 1.75 -2.05
N LYS A 85 -13.22 2.99 -1.95
CA LYS A 85 -12.82 3.82 -3.09
C LYS A 85 -11.31 3.89 -3.18
N SER A 86 -10.77 3.83 -4.40
CA SER A 86 -9.38 4.13 -4.67
C SER A 86 -9.16 5.61 -4.92
N VAL A 87 -7.95 6.07 -4.68
CA VAL A 87 -7.50 7.39 -5.11
C VAL A 87 -7.20 7.32 -6.61
N ASN A 88 -7.59 8.35 -7.35
CA ASN A 88 -7.15 8.49 -8.72
C ASN A 88 -5.67 8.89 -8.75
N TYR A 89 -4.82 8.01 -9.28
CA TYR A 89 -3.37 8.23 -9.31
C TYR A 89 -2.95 9.34 -10.27
N ASP A 90 -3.71 9.62 -11.33
CA ASP A 90 -3.45 10.76 -12.20
C ASP A 90 -3.69 12.08 -11.46
N ASP A 91 -4.73 12.14 -10.63
CA ASP A 91 -4.98 13.31 -9.77
C ASP A 91 -3.89 13.51 -8.72
N LEU A 92 -3.27 12.43 -8.26
CA LEU A 92 -2.27 12.46 -7.21
C LEU A 92 -0.84 12.68 -7.74
N PHE A 93 -0.50 12.11 -8.90
CA PHE A 93 0.88 12.03 -9.37
C PHE A 93 1.15 12.69 -10.73
N ALA A 94 0.12 13.09 -11.50
CA ALA A 94 0.31 13.72 -12.81
C ALA A 94 0.40 15.25 -12.72
N ARG A 95 0.05 15.85 -11.59
CA ARG A 95 0.03 17.29 -11.37
C ARG A 95 0.70 17.68 -10.05
N PRO A 96 1.05 18.95 -9.83
CA PRO A 96 1.58 19.40 -8.54
C PRO A 96 0.55 19.20 -7.42
N VAL A 97 0.94 18.46 -6.38
CA VAL A 97 0.10 18.16 -5.22
C VAL A 97 0.94 18.30 -3.95
N VAL A 98 0.34 18.86 -2.90
CA VAL A 98 0.89 18.87 -1.54
C VAL A 98 0.07 17.93 -0.67
N ILE A 99 0.73 16.93 -0.08
CA ILE A 99 0.10 15.98 0.82
C ILE A 99 0.50 16.34 2.25
N ASN A 100 -0.46 16.85 3.01
CA ASN A 100 -0.22 17.25 4.39
C ASN A 100 -0.56 16.10 5.35
N LEU A 101 0.46 15.57 6.02
CA LEU A 101 0.35 14.47 6.99
C LEU A 101 0.26 14.96 8.45
N SER A 102 0.12 16.26 8.70
CA SER A 102 0.07 16.83 10.07
C SER A 102 -1.09 16.30 10.90
N GLN A 103 -2.19 15.88 10.26
CA GLN A 103 -3.35 15.32 10.92
C GLN A 103 -3.15 13.88 11.46
N LEU A 104 -2.06 13.23 11.06
CA LEU A 104 -1.68 11.92 11.60
C LEU A 104 -0.92 12.12 12.89
N ALA A 105 -1.49 11.65 14.01
CA ALA A 105 -0.98 11.93 15.36
C ALA A 105 0.35 11.22 15.68
N GLY A 106 0.64 10.08 15.05
CA GLY A 106 1.80 9.25 15.36
C GLY A 106 2.82 9.15 14.23
N SER A 107 4.12 9.14 14.58
CA SER A 107 5.20 8.92 13.62
C SER A 107 5.04 7.60 12.83
N LYS A 108 4.55 6.55 13.48
CA LYS A 108 4.27 5.26 12.83
C LYS A 108 3.16 5.36 11.78
N ASP A 109 2.15 6.16 12.02
CA ASP A 109 1.05 6.38 11.07
C ASP A 109 1.53 7.21 9.87
N LYS A 110 2.33 8.24 10.14
CA LYS A 110 3.00 9.03 9.08
C LYS A 110 3.89 8.13 8.22
N ALA A 111 4.76 7.32 8.85
CA ALA A 111 5.63 6.38 8.14
C ALA A 111 4.83 5.39 7.28
N LEU A 112 3.75 4.82 7.81
CA LEU A 112 2.90 3.90 7.04
C LEU A 112 2.30 4.58 5.80
N ILE A 113 1.69 5.74 5.96
CA ILE A 113 1.05 6.45 4.83
C ILE A 113 2.10 6.93 3.83
N MET A 114 3.26 7.46 4.28
CA MET A 114 4.35 7.83 3.39
C MET A 114 4.87 6.61 2.60
N SER A 115 5.04 5.46 3.24
CA SER A 115 5.48 4.23 2.56
C SER A 115 4.47 3.76 1.51
N LEU A 116 3.17 3.83 1.80
CA LEU A 116 2.12 3.49 0.84
C LEU A 116 2.09 4.47 -0.34
N LEU A 117 2.27 5.77 -0.08
CA LEU A 117 2.34 6.78 -1.14
C LEU A 117 3.56 6.60 -2.05
N LEU A 118 4.71 6.25 -1.47
CA LEU A 118 5.92 5.96 -2.22
C LEU A 118 5.79 4.72 -3.10
N LEU A 119 5.20 3.66 -2.55
CA LEU A 119 4.91 2.45 -3.31
C LEU A 119 3.94 2.74 -4.47
N ALA A 120 2.85 3.45 -4.19
CA ALA A 120 1.89 3.83 -5.21
C ALA A 120 2.51 4.74 -6.30
N LEU A 121 3.37 5.69 -5.92
CA LEU A 121 4.13 6.50 -6.87
C LEU A 121 5.04 5.64 -7.75
N TYR A 122 5.78 4.71 -7.15
CA TYR A 122 6.66 3.81 -7.88
C TYR A 122 5.89 2.97 -8.90
N GLU A 123 4.82 2.30 -8.48
CA GLU A 123 3.97 1.50 -9.36
C GLU A 123 3.33 2.34 -10.48
N TYR A 124 2.88 3.54 -10.16
CA TYR A 124 2.34 4.48 -11.14
C TYR A 124 3.38 4.87 -12.20
N ARG A 125 4.61 5.23 -11.79
CA ARG A 125 5.69 5.58 -12.72
C ARG A 125 6.12 4.38 -13.57
N GLN A 126 6.23 3.20 -12.98
CA GLN A 126 6.52 1.97 -13.68
C GLN A 126 5.45 1.65 -14.74
N SER A 127 4.18 1.76 -14.37
CA SER A 127 3.05 1.56 -15.28
C SER A 127 3.07 2.57 -16.43
N ARG A 128 3.30 3.86 -16.15
CA ARG A 128 3.42 4.90 -17.18
C ARG A 128 4.59 4.61 -18.13
N TYR A 129 5.74 4.22 -17.61
CA TYR A 129 6.91 3.87 -18.42
C TYR A 129 6.65 2.63 -19.30
N ALA A 130 5.92 1.65 -18.80
CA ALA A 130 5.59 0.44 -19.56
C ALA A 130 4.57 0.71 -20.68
N ASN A 131 3.54 1.52 -20.41
CA ASN A 131 2.35 1.62 -21.25
C ASN A 131 2.30 2.91 -22.10
N ASP A 132 3.10 3.94 -21.79
CA ASP A 132 3.13 5.22 -22.51
C ASP A 132 4.47 5.41 -23.21
N ALA A 133 4.47 5.24 -24.54
CA ALA A 133 5.69 5.32 -25.35
C ALA A 133 6.32 6.73 -25.35
N ALA A 134 5.50 7.79 -25.31
CA ALA A 134 5.99 9.17 -25.27
C ALA A 134 6.67 9.46 -23.92
N TYR A 135 6.03 9.05 -22.82
CA TYR A 135 6.61 9.16 -21.48
C TYR A 135 7.95 8.42 -21.40
N ARG A 136 8.00 7.18 -21.90
CA ARG A 136 9.22 6.35 -21.90
C ARG A 136 10.36 7.03 -22.67
N GLN A 137 10.09 7.58 -23.85
CA GLN A 137 11.11 8.28 -24.63
C GLN A 137 11.67 9.50 -23.88
N GLU A 138 10.85 10.26 -23.19
CA GLU A 138 11.32 11.39 -22.40
C GLU A 138 12.14 10.94 -21.18
N ALA A 139 11.71 9.90 -20.47
CA ALA A 139 12.45 9.33 -19.34
C ALA A 139 13.83 8.77 -19.76
N GLN A 140 13.91 8.12 -20.94
CA GLN A 140 15.18 7.58 -21.49
C GLN A 140 16.21 8.66 -21.85
N LYS A 141 15.78 9.92 -22.03
CA LYS A 141 16.70 11.04 -22.21
C LYS A 141 17.37 11.48 -20.90
N ASN A 142 17.23 10.73 -19.82
CA ASN A 142 17.70 11.05 -18.47
C ASN A 142 17.20 12.42 -17.95
N ARG A 143 16.00 12.81 -18.36
CA ARG A 143 15.39 14.05 -17.91
C ARG A 143 14.63 13.83 -16.61
N LEU A 144 14.72 14.81 -15.73
CA LEU A 144 13.84 14.92 -14.58
C LEU A 144 12.46 15.37 -15.08
N LEU A 145 11.51 14.43 -15.12
CA LEU A 145 10.13 14.71 -15.53
C LEU A 145 9.27 15.13 -14.35
N HIS A 146 9.55 14.56 -13.17
CA HIS A 146 8.81 14.79 -11.95
C HIS A 146 9.75 14.84 -10.75
N LEU A 147 9.41 15.65 -9.77
CA LEU A 147 10.13 15.78 -8.50
C LEU A 147 9.17 15.55 -7.35
N MET A 148 9.54 14.68 -6.43
CA MET A 148 8.89 14.53 -5.13
C MET A 148 9.80 15.13 -4.05
N LEU A 149 9.24 16.01 -3.23
CA LEU A 149 9.90 16.54 -2.05
C LEU A 149 9.30 15.85 -0.83
N VAL A 150 10.17 15.29 0.01
CA VAL A 150 9.79 14.59 1.24
C VAL A 150 10.39 15.35 2.41
N GLU A 151 9.53 15.96 3.24
CA GLU A 151 9.93 16.57 4.50
C GLU A 151 9.80 15.56 5.64
N GLU A 152 10.60 15.74 6.71
CA GLU A 152 10.60 14.87 7.88
C GLU A 152 10.85 13.37 7.51
N ALA A 153 11.75 13.15 6.59
CA ALA A 153 12.03 11.82 6.04
C ALA A 153 12.57 10.84 7.11
N HIS A 154 13.11 11.34 8.23
CA HIS A 154 13.50 10.51 9.35
C HIS A 154 12.35 9.64 9.90
N ASN A 155 11.09 10.02 9.69
CA ASN A 155 9.95 9.18 10.07
C ASN A 155 9.87 7.87 9.25
N VAL A 156 10.43 7.84 8.05
CA VAL A 156 10.46 6.66 7.16
C VAL A 156 11.83 6.00 7.16
N LEU A 157 12.90 6.82 7.26
CA LEU A 157 14.30 6.39 7.11
C LEU A 157 14.99 6.07 8.43
N THR A 158 14.27 5.96 9.53
CA THR A 158 14.87 5.59 10.83
C THR A 158 15.63 4.28 10.69
N LYS A 159 16.95 4.34 10.96
CA LYS A 159 17.74 3.11 11.07
C LYS A 159 17.13 2.23 12.15
N PRO A 160 16.76 0.99 11.83
CA PRO A 160 16.24 0.08 12.85
C PRO A 160 17.32 -0.09 13.90
N ARG A 161 16.99 0.16 15.15
CA ARG A 161 17.84 -0.28 16.27
C ARG A 161 17.88 -1.80 16.21
N ASN A 162 19.09 -2.36 16.15
CA ASN A 162 19.34 -3.78 16.07
C ASN A 162 18.51 -4.54 17.14
N HIS A 163 17.39 -5.07 16.75
CA HIS A 163 16.70 -6.10 17.52
C HIS A 163 17.13 -7.44 16.92
N ALA A 164 17.91 -8.17 17.68
CA ALA A 164 18.29 -9.53 17.36
C ALA A 164 17.00 -10.38 17.18
N GLY A 165 16.73 -10.81 15.97
CA GLY A 165 15.67 -11.79 15.68
C GLY A 165 14.47 -11.31 14.89
N GLY A 166 14.60 -11.24 13.56
CA GLY A 166 13.51 -11.06 12.62
C GLY A 166 13.33 -9.62 12.12
N GLY A 167 13.20 -9.44 10.80
CA GLY A 167 13.04 -8.13 10.18
C GLY A 167 11.81 -7.39 10.72
N SER A 168 12.02 -6.21 11.30
CA SER A 168 10.90 -5.38 11.73
C SER A 168 10.17 -4.77 10.52
N PRO A 169 8.89 -4.41 10.64
CA PRO A 169 8.18 -3.70 9.57
C PRO A 169 8.87 -2.41 9.13
N GLU A 170 9.57 -1.75 10.05
CA GLU A 170 10.35 -0.54 9.77
C GLU A 170 11.59 -0.85 8.91
N MET A 171 12.24 -2.01 9.11
CA MET A 171 13.33 -2.47 8.23
C MET A 171 12.81 -2.74 6.81
N ALA A 172 11.71 -3.47 6.70
CA ALA A 172 11.10 -3.76 5.41
C ALA A 172 10.69 -2.48 4.66
N ALA A 173 10.19 -1.46 5.38
CA ALA A 173 9.87 -0.16 4.80
C ALA A 173 11.12 0.59 4.33
N ALA A 174 12.21 0.58 5.11
CA ALA A 174 13.47 1.23 4.74
C ALA A 174 14.14 0.54 3.54
N ASP A 175 14.12 -0.79 3.49
CA ASP A 175 14.64 -1.57 2.36
C ASP A 175 13.82 -1.31 1.09
N LEU A 176 12.49 -1.30 1.20
CA LEU A 176 11.59 -0.95 0.10
C LEU A 176 11.89 0.47 -0.41
N PHE A 177 12.03 1.43 0.49
CA PHE A 177 12.37 2.81 0.14
C PHE A 177 13.70 2.90 -0.61
N THR A 178 14.73 2.20 -0.13
CA THR A 178 16.06 2.18 -0.76
C THR A 178 16.00 1.57 -2.16
N ASN A 179 15.24 0.48 -2.34
CA ASN A 179 15.05 -0.14 -3.63
C ASN A 179 14.30 0.78 -4.60
N ILE A 180 13.21 1.41 -4.14
CA ILE A 180 12.47 2.39 -4.93
C ILE A 180 13.38 3.55 -5.36
N LEU A 181 14.20 4.10 -4.45
CA LEU A 181 15.12 5.19 -4.77
C LEU A 181 16.12 4.83 -5.85
N SER A 182 16.61 3.59 -5.85
CA SER A 182 17.58 3.13 -6.84
C SER A 182 17.00 3.01 -8.24
N GLU A 183 15.73 2.65 -8.36
CA GLU A 183 15.09 2.35 -9.63
C GLU A 183 14.26 3.51 -10.21
N ILE A 184 13.60 4.30 -9.35
CA ILE A 184 12.58 5.27 -9.77
C ILE A 184 13.16 6.37 -10.67
N ARG A 185 14.46 6.62 -10.57
CA ARG A 185 15.19 7.54 -11.44
C ARG A 185 15.08 7.15 -12.92
N SER A 186 15.11 5.86 -13.22
CA SER A 186 15.00 5.35 -14.58
C SER A 186 13.65 5.67 -15.23
N TYR A 187 12.64 5.95 -14.40
CA TYR A 187 11.30 6.36 -14.82
C TYR A 187 11.10 7.89 -14.86
N GLY A 188 12.18 8.66 -14.80
CA GLY A 188 12.14 10.13 -14.85
C GLY A 188 11.69 10.80 -13.55
N GLN A 189 11.67 10.08 -12.42
CA GLN A 189 11.28 10.61 -11.12
C GLN A 189 12.51 10.93 -10.27
N GLY A 190 12.63 12.20 -9.85
CA GLY A 190 13.58 12.61 -8.82
C GLY A 190 12.94 12.68 -7.44
N MET A 191 13.79 12.60 -6.42
CA MET A 191 13.39 12.78 -5.03
C MET A 191 14.33 13.75 -4.33
N MET A 192 13.75 14.65 -3.55
CA MET A 192 14.47 15.56 -2.67
C MET A 192 14.04 15.30 -1.23
N ILE A 193 15.00 15.06 -0.39
CA ILE A 193 14.79 14.75 1.02
C ILE A 193 15.21 15.97 1.80
N VAL A 194 14.32 16.48 2.65
CA VAL A 194 14.53 17.59 3.55
C VAL A 194 14.27 17.10 4.97
N ASP A 195 15.26 17.29 5.87
CA ASP A 195 15.21 16.83 7.26
C ASP A 195 15.80 17.88 8.20
#